data_6da685f112c64aba1931fe603067755c
#
_entry.id   6da685f112c64aba1931fe603067755c
#
_cell.length_a   1.000
_cell.length_b   1.000
_cell.length_c   1.000
_cell.angle_alpha   90.00
_cell.angle_beta   90.00
_cell.angle_gamma   90.00
#
_symmetry.space_group_name_H-M   'P 1'
#
loop_
_entity.id
_entity.type
_entity.pdbx_description
1 polymer ?
#
loop_
_entity_poly.entity_id
_entity_poly.type
_entity_poly.pdbx_seq_one_letter_code
_entity_poly.pdbx_strand_id
1 'polypeptide(L)'
;MSYAETTNPNAPVSMVSTWDKTFAESDKVDHRKVSFQNRYGITLVGDLYLPKNRGDRKLAAIAVSGPFGAVKEQSSGLYAQTLAENGFVTLAFDPSYTGESGGQPRNVAAPDINTEDFSAAVDFLGLQKEVDRNRIGILGICGWGGMALNAASMDTRVKAVATSVMYDMSRAMGHGVGDGKDRYSTSDRRAVLQYLNAQRWKDAENGTFAHGGHDIYVDENGKVTAAERILPETLPDNPNPVLKEFFDYYRMPRGFHARSVNSTGAWTATTPLSFMNMPLLSYAGEITIPTLIVTGEKAHSRYFAEDAFKAVGSKQKELVIVPGANHVDLYDNAAGKIPFGQFEQFFKTNLK
;
A
#
# COMPACT_ATOMS: atom_id res chain seq x y z
N MET A 1 -35.56 24.58 -10.81
CA MET A 1 -34.15 24.21 -10.45
C MET A 1 -34.14 22.74 -10.26
N SER A 2 -33.57 21.97 -11.18
CA SER A 2 -33.39 20.52 -11.03
C SER A 2 -32.24 20.32 -10.04
N TYR A 3 -32.51 19.73 -8.89
CA TYR A 3 -31.47 19.23 -8.02
C TYR A 3 -30.76 18.12 -8.82
N ALA A 4 -29.51 18.38 -9.22
CA ALA A 4 -28.64 17.32 -9.67
C ALA A 4 -28.56 16.29 -8.51
N GLU A 5 -28.85 15.03 -8.78
CA GLU A 5 -28.59 13.96 -7.84
C GLU A 5 -27.11 14.05 -7.44
N THR A 6 -26.85 14.48 -6.20
CA THR A 6 -25.51 14.50 -5.66
C THR A 6 -25.12 13.04 -5.46
N THR A 7 -24.36 12.49 -6.40
CA THR A 7 -23.74 11.18 -6.26
C THR A 7 -22.97 11.16 -4.93
N ASN A 8 -23.26 10.19 -4.08
CA ASN A 8 -22.57 10.07 -2.79
C ASN A 8 -21.05 9.93 -3.04
N PRO A 9 -20.21 10.92 -2.68
CA PRO A 9 -18.77 10.89 -2.97
C PRO A 9 -18.04 9.76 -2.22
N ASN A 10 -18.66 9.19 -1.21
CA ASN A 10 -18.10 8.11 -0.41
C ASN A 10 -18.56 6.70 -0.86
N ALA A 11 -19.45 6.62 -1.86
CA ALA A 11 -19.86 5.34 -2.43
C ALA A 11 -18.72 4.69 -3.24
N PRO A 12 -18.74 3.36 -3.42
CA PRO A 12 -17.81 2.69 -4.34
C PRO A 12 -17.90 3.29 -5.73
N VAL A 13 -16.75 3.42 -6.41
CA VAL A 13 -16.71 3.90 -7.80
C VAL A 13 -17.24 2.81 -8.74
N SER A 14 -16.90 1.57 -8.47
CA SER A 14 -17.36 0.40 -9.21
C SER A 14 -17.24 -0.86 -8.34
N MET A 15 -17.84 -1.96 -8.79
CA MET A 15 -17.62 -3.28 -8.21
C MET A 15 -17.62 -4.30 -9.37
N VAL A 16 -16.47 -4.43 -10.04
CA VAL A 16 -16.32 -5.32 -11.19
C VAL A 16 -16.39 -6.77 -10.74
N SER A 17 -17.30 -7.57 -11.33
CA SER A 17 -17.54 -8.95 -10.93
C SER A 17 -16.68 -9.98 -11.68
N THR A 18 -16.12 -9.61 -12.84
CA THR A 18 -15.24 -10.49 -13.63
C THR A 18 -13.85 -10.56 -13.02
N TRP A 19 -13.15 -11.68 -13.26
CA TRP A 19 -11.76 -11.82 -12.86
C TRP A 19 -10.86 -10.99 -13.77
N ASP A 20 -10.47 -9.83 -13.33
CA ASP A 20 -9.61 -8.89 -14.07
C ASP A 20 -8.25 -8.67 -13.38
N LYS A 21 -7.81 -9.65 -12.60
CA LYS A 21 -6.57 -9.59 -11.82
C LYS A 21 -5.34 -9.93 -12.66
N THR A 22 -4.19 -9.42 -12.25
CA THR A 22 -2.91 -9.66 -12.92
C THR A 22 -2.31 -11.04 -12.63
N PHE A 23 -3.01 -11.87 -11.88
CA PHE A 23 -2.63 -13.24 -11.52
C PHE A 23 -3.80 -14.21 -11.77
N ALA A 24 -3.48 -15.49 -11.92
CA ALA A 24 -4.47 -16.52 -12.19
C ALA A 24 -5.37 -16.78 -10.97
N GLU A 25 -6.63 -17.07 -11.22
CA GLU A 25 -7.57 -17.52 -10.19
C GLU A 25 -7.18 -18.90 -9.67
N SER A 26 -7.22 -19.07 -8.35
CA SER A 26 -6.92 -20.35 -7.70
C SER A 26 -8.17 -21.18 -7.53
N ASP A 27 -8.07 -22.47 -7.85
CA ASP A 27 -9.13 -23.46 -7.60
C ASP A 27 -9.23 -23.90 -6.13
N LYS A 28 -8.29 -23.49 -5.27
CA LYS A 28 -8.24 -23.85 -3.83
C LYS A 28 -9.00 -22.89 -2.94
N VAL A 29 -9.40 -21.74 -3.44
CA VAL A 29 -10.07 -20.68 -2.66
C VAL A 29 -11.41 -20.28 -3.27
N ASP A 30 -12.34 -19.87 -2.40
CA ASP A 30 -13.53 -19.13 -2.81
C ASP A 30 -13.19 -17.64 -2.79
N HIS A 31 -13.60 -16.92 -3.82
CA HIS A 31 -13.42 -15.49 -3.93
C HIS A 31 -14.76 -14.76 -3.87
N ARG A 32 -14.81 -13.64 -3.15
CA ARG A 32 -15.97 -12.75 -3.08
C ARG A 32 -15.52 -11.29 -3.14
N LYS A 33 -16.12 -10.50 -4.00
CA LYS A 33 -15.99 -9.05 -3.92
C LYS A 33 -16.88 -8.52 -2.80
N VAL A 34 -16.33 -7.67 -1.96
CA VAL A 34 -16.98 -7.14 -0.76
C VAL A 34 -16.80 -5.63 -0.64
N SER A 35 -17.66 -4.98 0.15
CA SER A 35 -17.52 -3.59 0.51
C SER A 35 -17.75 -3.38 2.00
N PHE A 36 -17.06 -2.42 2.58
CA PHE A 36 -17.14 -2.04 3.99
C PHE A 36 -16.77 -0.57 4.14
N GLN A 37 -17.06 0.03 5.29
CA GLN A 37 -16.80 1.45 5.52
C GLN A 37 -15.70 1.65 6.55
N ASN A 38 -14.86 2.66 6.34
CA ASN A 38 -13.99 3.16 7.38
C ASN A 38 -14.73 4.17 8.28
N ARG A 39 -14.11 4.61 9.38
CA ARG A 39 -14.73 5.56 10.32
C ARG A 39 -15.02 6.95 9.76
N TYR A 40 -14.47 7.28 8.60
CA TYR A 40 -14.77 8.51 7.85
C TYR A 40 -15.97 8.37 6.91
N GLY A 41 -16.62 7.20 6.89
CA GLY A 41 -17.77 6.90 6.05
C GLY A 41 -17.41 6.61 4.59
N ILE A 42 -16.11 6.48 4.27
CA ILE A 42 -15.67 6.09 2.92
C ILE A 42 -15.87 4.60 2.75
N THR A 43 -16.56 4.20 1.68
CA THR A 43 -16.76 2.79 1.35
C THR A 43 -15.54 2.24 0.63
N LEU A 44 -14.90 1.26 1.25
CA LEU A 44 -13.79 0.51 0.68
C LEU A 44 -14.31 -0.71 -0.06
N VAL A 45 -13.64 -1.10 -1.13
CA VAL A 45 -13.90 -2.32 -1.89
C VAL A 45 -12.74 -3.28 -1.73
N GLY A 46 -13.04 -4.53 -1.44
CA GLY A 46 -12.06 -5.59 -1.25
C GLY A 46 -12.43 -6.88 -1.96
N ASP A 47 -11.43 -7.74 -2.06
CA ASP A 47 -11.55 -9.13 -2.49
C ASP A 47 -11.28 -10.02 -1.27
N LEU A 48 -12.31 -10.73 -0.83
CA LEU A 48 -12.26 -11.69 0.26
C LEU A 48 -11.98 -13.08 -0.30
N TYR A 49 -10.92 -13.72 0.18
CA TYR A 49 -10.53 -15.07 -0.21
C TYR A 49 -10.69 -16.01 0.99
N LEU A 50 -11.33 -17.14 0.76
CA LEU A 50 -11.59 -18.15 1.79
C LEU A 50 -11.09 -19.52 1.31
N PRO A 51 -10.34 -20.27 2.14
CA PRO A 51 -9.97 -21.64 1.80
C PRO A 51 -11.20 -22.50 1.52
N LYS A 52 -11.23 -23.26 0.43
CA LYS A 52 -12.38 -24.16 0.12
C LYS A 52 -12.51 -25.28 1.14
N ASN A 53 -11.40 -25.74 1.70
CA ASN A 53 -11.34 -26.84 2.68
C ASN A 53 -11.50 -26.39 4.14
N ARG A 54 -12.07 -25.20 4.39
CA ARG A 54 -12.17 -24.59 5.74
C ARG A 54 -13.09 -25.35 6.71
N GLY A 55 -14.09 -26.07 6.21
CA GLY A 55 -15.15 -26.63 7.05
C GLY A 55 -15.91 -25.55 7.81
N ASP A 56 -16.40 -25.88 9.02
CA ASP A 56 -17.14 -24.96 9.90
C ASP A 56 -16.24 -24.23 10.93
N ARG A 57 -14.92 -24.39 10.81
CA ARG A 57 -13.97 -23.79 11.77
C ARG A 57 -13.81 -22.30 11.52
N LYS A 58 -13.67 -21.55 12.62
CA LYS A 58 -13.19 -20.18 12.55
C LYS A 58 -11.68 -20.15 12.31
N LEU A 59 -11.25 -19.39 11.34
CA LEU A 59 -9.87 -19.30 10.91
C LEU A 59 -9.24 -17.98 11.34
N ALA A 60 -7.91 -17.96 11.40
CA ALA A 60 -7.16 -16.72 11.46
C ALA A 60 -7.34 -15.94 10.16
N ALA A 61 -7.28 -14.60 10.23
CA ALA A 61 -7.47 -13.74 9.07
C ALA A 61 -6.33 -12.75 8.89
N ILE A 62 -6.13 -12.29 7.64
CA ILE A 62 -5.09 -11.34 7.29
C ILE A 62 -5.66 -10.30 6.31
N ALA A 63 -5.55 -9.01 6.68
CA ALA A 63 -5.82 -7.91 5.75
C ALA A 63 -4.53 -7.52 5.02
N VAL A 64 -4.62 -7.35 3.70
CA VAL A 64 -3.47 -7.09 2.82
C VAL A 64 -3.75 -5.85 1.97
N SER A 65 -2.80 -4.92 1.89
CA SER A 65 -2.88 -3.80 0.96
C SER A 65 -1.52 -3.37 0.43
N GLY A 66 -1.54 -2.62 -0.66
CA GLY A 66 -0.37 -2.14 -1.37
C GLY A 66 -0.10 -2.88 -2.68
N PRO A 67 0.92 -2.48 -3.42
CA PRO A 67 1.80 -1.31 -3.24
C PRO A 67 1.10 0.05 -3.27
N PHE A 68 1.83 1.12 -2.92
CA PHE A 68 1.32 2.49 -2.96
C PHE A 68 0.97 2.89 -4.41
N GLY A 69 -0.30 3.18 -4.65
CA GLY A 69 -0.84 3.45 -6.00
C GLY A 69 -1.22 2.21 -6.82
N ALA A 70 -1.03 1.01 -6.29
CA ALA A 70 -1.58 -0.21 -6.86
C ALA A 70 -3.04 -0.43 -6.43
N VAL A 71 -3.69 -1.41 -7.05
CA VAL A 71 -5.02 -1.89 -6.69
C VAL A 71 -4.98 -3.34 -6.24
N LYS A 72 -6.05 -3.78 -5.56
CA LYS A 72 -6.19 -5.15 -5.03
C LYS A 72 -6.12 -6.26 -6.09
N GLU A 73 -6.31 -5.91 -7.35
CA GLU A 73 -6.18 -6.81 -8.50
C GLU A 73 -4.72 -7.11 -8.88
N GLN A 74 -3.76 -6.46 -8.23
CA GLN A 74 -2.33 -6.63 -8.44
C GLN A 74 -1.66 -7.37 -7.27
N SER A 75 -0.53 -6.92 -6.77
CA SER A 75 0.29 -7.59 -5.76
C SER A 75 -0.47 -8.00 -4.50
N SER A 76 -1.25 -7.11 -3.89
CA SER A 76 -1.97 -7.44 -2.65
C SER A 76 -2.97 -8.58 -2.81
N GLY A 77 -3.63 -8.67 -3.97
CA GLY A 77 -4.52 -9.79 -4.28
C GLY A 77 -3.78 -11.12 -4.43
N LEU A 78 -2.60 -11.10 -5.08
CA LEU A 78 -1.75 -12.29 -5.17
C LEU A 78 -1.33 -12.80 -3.79
N TYR A 79 -0.85 -11.90 -2.91
CA TYR A 79 -0.49 -12.25 -1.55
C TYR A 79 -1.68 -12.80 -0.76
N ALA A 80 -2.84 -12.13 -0.87
CA ALA A 80 -4.06 -12.56 -0.19
C ALA A 80 -4.52 -13.95 -0.67
N GLN A 81 -4.58 -14.18 -1.99
CA GLN A 81 -4.94 -15.48 -2.54
C GLN A 81 -3.99 -16.59 -2.08
N THR A 82 -2.68 -16.35 -2.17
CA THR A 82 -1.67 -17.35 -1.78
C THR A 82 -1.75 -17.70 -0.29
N LEU A 83 -1.96 -16.70 0.57
CA LEU A 83 -2.13 -16.96 2.01
C LEU A 83 -3.47 -17.68 2.30
N ALA A 84 -4.52 -17.40 1.53
CA ALA A 84 -5.78 -18.14 1.66
C ALA A 84 -5.65 -19.61 1.25
N GLU A 85 -4.86 -19.93 0.21
CA GLU A 85 -4.54 -21.32 -0.16
C GLU A 85 -3.88 -22.07 1.01
N ASN A 86 -3.20 -21.36 1.90
CA ASN A 86 -2.49 -21.89 3.06
C ASN A 86 -3.31 -21.85 4.37
N GLY A 87 -4.62 -21.58 4.27
CA GLY A 87 -5.56 -21.81 5.37
C GLY A 87 -5.99 -20.55 6.13
N PHE A 88 -5.71 -19.35 5.65
CA PHE A 88 -6.18 -18.10 6.24
C PHE A 88 -7.43 -17.59 5.51
N VAL A 89 -8.30 -16.84 6.20
CA VAL A 89 -9.22 -15.92 5.54
C VAL A 89 -8.47 -14.65 5.23
N THR A 90 -8.46 -14.20 3.98
CA THR A 90 -7.69 -13.02 3.60
C THR A 90 -8.53 -12.00 2.87
N LEU A 91 -8.19 -10.73 3.05
CA LEU A 91 -8.85 -9.60 2.42
C LEU A 91 -7.79 -8.72 1.76
N ALA A 92 -7.79 -8.64 0.43
CA ALA A 92 -7.10 -7.57 -0.29
C ALA A 92 -8.07 -6.43 -0.55
N PHE A 93 -7.68 -5.18 -0.29
CA PHE A 93 -8.59 -4.04 -0.46
C PHE A 93 -7.92 -2.86 -1.16
N ASP A 94 -8.74 -2.10 -1.90
CA ASP A 94 -8.33 -0.80 -2.40
C ASP A 94 -8.43 0.24 -1.29
N PRO A 95 -7.43 1.10 -1.13
CA PRO A 95 -7.50 2.19 -0.16
C PRO A 95 -8.54 3.24 -0.55
N SER A 96 -8.93 4.04 0.44
CA SER A 96 -9.72 5.25 0.22
C SER A 96 -9.18 6.06 -0.95
N TYR A 97 -10.06 6.60 -1.77
CA TYR A 97 -9.79 7.47 -2.94
C TYR A 97 -9.19 6.78 -4.16
N THR A 98 -8.91 5.50 -4.14
CA THR A 98 -8.25 4.77 -5.23
C THR A 98 -8.99 3.50 -5.63
N GLY A 99 -8.69 2.98 -6.81
CA GLY A 99 -9.29 1.75 -7.31
C GLY A 99 -10.82 1.82 -7.37
N GLU A 100 -11.47 0.80 -6.85
CA GLU A 100 -12.94 0.72 -6.76
C GLU A 100 -13.50 1.37 -5.49
N SER A 101 -12.66 1.70 -4.50
CA SER A 101 -13.08 2.36 -3.26
C SER A 101 -13.52 3.79 -3.50
N GLY A 102 -14.40 4.27 -2.63
CA GLY A 102 -14.96 5.63 -2.68
C GLY A 102 -13.99 6.72 -2.22
N GLY A 103 -14.52 7.90 -2.06
CA GLY A 103 -13.81 9.10 -1.63
C GLY A 103 -13.50 10.07 -2.77
N GLN A 104 -13.57 11.37 -2.48
CA GLN A 104 -13.28 12.47 -3.39
C GLN A 104 -12.39 13.50 -2.69
N PRO A 105 -11.48 14.16 -3.44
CA PRO A 105 -11.17 13.90 -4.85
C PRO A 105 -10.48 12.54 -5.04
N ARG A 106 -10.49 12.04 -6.29
CA ARG A 106 -9.85 10.78 -6.62
C ARG A 106 -8.32 10.89 -6.59
N ASN A 107 -7.65 9.75 -6.38
CA ASN A 107 -6.20 9.64 -6.39
C ASN A 107 -5.53 10.54 -5.33
N VAL A 108 -6.11 10.54 -4.15
CA VAL A 108 -5.52 11.10 -2.93
C VAL A 108 -4.94 9.97 -2.09
N ALA A 109 -3.85 10.24 -1.41
CA ALA A 109 -3.37 9.43 -0.30
C ALA A 109 -3.16 10.32 0.92
N ALA A 110 -3.52 9.82 2.08
CA ALA A 110 -3.38 10.53 3.34
C ALA A 110 -2.99 9.55 4.46
N PRO A 111 -1.95 9.82 5.25
CA PRO A 111 -1.38 8.85 6.18
C PRO A 111 -2.36 8.39 7.25
N ASP A 112 -3.21 9.28 7.78
CA ASP A 112 -4.21 8.97 8.79
C ASP A 112 -5.37 8.14 8.22
N ILE A 113 -5.92 8.54 7.07
CA ILE A 113 -7.06 7.84 6.44
C ILE A 113 -6.61 6.46 5.94
N ASN A 114 -5.45 6.37 5.29
CA ASN A 114 -4.96 5.10 4.77
C ASN A 114 -4.50 4.15 5.89
N THR A 115 -4.03 4.65 7.02
CA THR A 115 -3.80 3.83 8.22
C THR A 115 -5.14 3.29 8.75
N GLU A 116 -6.16 4.14 8.82
CA GLU A 116 -7.52 3.77 9.23
C GLU A 116 -8.14 2.70 8.33
N ASP A 117 -7.82 2.70 7.02
CA ASP A 117 -8.33 1.70 6.09
C ASP A 117 -7.92 0.27 6.50
N PHE A 118 -6.75 0.07 7.14
CA PHE A 118 -6.39 -1.21 7.76
C PHE A 118 -7.28 -1.55 8.95
N SER A 119 -7.57 -0.59 9.83
CA SER A 119 -8.46 -0.81 10.98
C SER A 119 -9.88 -1.15 10.54
N ALA A 120 -10.38 -0.51 9.47
CA ALA A 120 -11.67 -0.84 8.87
C ALA A 120 -11.67 -2.26 8.25
N ALA A 121 -10.57 -2.69 7.66
CA ALA A 121 -10.41 -4.06 7.16
C ALA A 121 -10.42 -5.07 8.32
N VAL A 122 -9.83 -4.74 9.48
CA VAL A 122 -9.89 -5.55 10.71
C VAL A 122 -11.34 -5.62 11.23
N ASP A 123 -12.08 -4.51 11.23
CA ASP A 123 -13.51 -4.49 11.58
C ASP A 123 -14.30 -5.46 10.71
N PHE A 124 -14.13 -5.34 9.39
CA PHE A 124 -14.82 -6.18 8.42
C PHE A 124 -14.51 -7.66 8.63
N LEU A 125 -13.22 -8.02 8.73
CA LEU A 125 -12.79 -9.40 8.97
C LEU A 125 -13.34 -9.96 10.29
N GLY A 126 -13.29 -9.17 11.36
CA GLY A 126 -13.78 -9.59 12.69
C GLY A 126 -15.28 -9.86 12.75
N LEU A 127 -16.06 -9.39 11.77
CA LEU A 127 -17.50 -9.63 11.63
C LEU A 127 -17.83 -10.85 10.75
N GLN A 128 -16.84 -11.42 10.04
CA GLN A 128 -17.09 -12.60 9.22
C GLN A 128 -17.26 -13.84 10.10
N LYS A 129 -18.26 -14.66 9.78
CA LYS A 129 -18.57 -15.88 10.54
C LYS A 129 -17.43 -16.92 10.51
N GLU A 130 -16.64 -16.90 9.44
CA GLU A 130 -15.50 -17.79 9.21
C GLU A 130 -14.24 -17.34 9.97
N VAL A 131 -14.23 -16.15 10.60
CA VAL A 131 -13.04 -15.53 11.22
C VAL A 131 -13.11 -15.62 12.74
N ASP A 132 -11.99 -16.02 13.35
CA ASP A 132 -11.71 -15.78 14.76
C ASP A 132 -11.14 -14.37 14.92
N ARG A 133 -11.96 -13.44 15.46
CA ARG A 133 -11.57 -12.03 15.64
C ARG A 133 -10.37 -11.80 16.56
N ASN A 134 -9.97 -12.80 17.35
CA ASN A 134 -8.79 -12.73 18.20
C ASN A 134 -7.50 -13.14 17.46
N ARG A 135 -7.62 -13.50 16.17
CA ARG A 135 -6.53 -14.06 15.35
C ARG A 135 -6.44 -13.31 14.01
N ILE A 136 -6.37 -11.97 14.06
CA ILE A 136 -6.28 -11.12 12.88
C ILE A 136 -4.90 -10.50 12.78
N GLY A 137 -4.23 -10.68 11.63
CA GLY A 137 -3.00 -10.03 11.25
C GLY A 137 -3.19 -9.06 10.09
N ILE A 138 -2.16 -8.26 9.82
CA ILE A 138 -2.12 -7.36 8.67
C ILE A 138 -0.80 -7.50 7.91
N LEU A 139 -0.84 -7.24 6.60
CA LEU A 139 0.32 -7.27 5.73
C LEU A 139 0.31 -6.05 4.80
N GLY A 140 1.37 -5.25 4.84
CA GLY A 140 1.55 -4.09 3.98
C GLY A 140 2.68 -4.28 2.98
N ILE A 141 2.43 -3.98 1.69
CA ILE A 141 3.41 -4.10 0.62
C ILE A 141 3.84 -2.71 0.17
N CYS A 142 5.15 -2.50 -0.04
CA CYS A 142 5.70 -1.22 -0.49
C CYS A 142 5.32 -0.07 0.46
N GLY A 143 4.77 1.02 0.00
CA GLY A 143 4.32 2.15 0.84
C GLY A 143 3.29 1.77 1.89
N TRP A 144 2.54 0.70 1.68
CA TRP A 144 1.58 0.17 2.65
C TRP A 144 2.25 -0.56 3.82
N GLY A 145 3.54 -0.87 3.72
CA GLY A 145 4.29 -1.38 4.87
C GLY A 145 4.39 -0.36 6.00
N GLY A 146 4.65 0.92 5.69
CA GLY A 146 4.63 2.00 6.68
C GLY A 146 3.24 2.21 7.31
N MET A 147 2.15 2.15 6.49
CA MET A 147 0.76 2.22 7.00
C MET A 147 0.43 1.03 7.90
N ALA A 148 0.86 -0.20 7.54
CA ALA A 148 0.64 -1.40 8.34
C ALA A 148 1.34 -1.31 9.70
N LEU A 149 2.59 -0.83 9.75
CA LEU A 149 3.29 -0.62 11.00
C LEU A 149 2.63 0.49 11.84
N ASN A 150 2.17 1.57 11.22
CA ASN A 150 1.43 2.61 11.92
C ASN A 150 0.10 2.08 12.49
N ALA A 151 -0.66 1.31 11.71
CA ALA A 151 -1.88 0.65 12.20
C ALA A 151 -1.59 -0.32 13.35
N ALA A 152 -0.51 -1.11 13.26
CA ALA A 152 -0.10 -2.04 14.32
C ALA A 152 0.32 -1.34 15.62
N SER A 153 0.77 -0.08 15.56
CA SER A 153 1.12 0.70 16.76
C SER A 153 -0.10 1.21 17.52
N MET A 154 -1.26 1.29 16.88
CA MET A 154 -2.46 1.89 17.47
C MET A 154 -3.66 0.93 17.59
N ASP A 155 -3.78 -0.07 16.73
CA ASP A 155 -4.91 -1.02 16.74
C ASP A 155 -4.54 -2.31 17.49
N THR A 156 -4.93 -2.39 18.75
CA THR A 156 -4.63 -3.52 19.63
C THR A 156 -5.32 -4.83 19.24
N ARG A 157 -6.24 -4.80 18.29
CA ARG A 157 -6.92 -5.99 17.73
C ARG A 157 -6.03 -6.73 16.75
N VAL A 158 -5.05 -6.04 16.15
CA VAL A 158 -4.03 -6.66 15.32
C VAL A 158 -3.09 -7.50 16.17
N LYS A 159 -2.89 -8.77 15.81
CA LYS A 159 -2.10 -9.73 16.59
C LYS A 159 -0.74 -10.06 15.97
N ALA A 160 -0.56 -9.78 14.70
CA ALA A 160 0.72 -9.91 14.00
C ALA A 160 0.76 -8.96 12.80
N VAL A 161 1.91 -8.39 12.51
CA VAL A 161 2.11 -7.52 11.34
C VAL A 161 3.27 -7.98 10.50
N ALA A 162 3.07 -8.00 9.18
CA ALA A 162 4.14 -8.27 8.22
C ALA A 162 4.25 -7.14 7.19
N THR A 163 5.45 -6.93 6.66
CA THR A 163 5.69 -6.01 5.55
C THR A 163 6.52 -6.69 4.46
N SER A 164 6.30 -6.31 3.21
CA SER A 164 7.11 -6.73 2.07
C SER A 164 7.62 -5.51 1.30
N VAL A 165 8.93 -5.43 1.05
CA VAL A 165 9.63 -4.32 0.38
C VAL A 165 9.11 -2.95 0.80
N MET A 166 8.99 -2.73 2.09
CA MET A 166 8.31 -1.57 2.64
C MET A 166 8.99 -0.24 2.31
N TYR A 167 8.15 0.80 2.25
CA TYR A 167 8.53 2.19 2.40
C TYR A 167 7.89 2.79 3.65
N ASP A 168 8.55 3.75 4.24
CA ASP A 168 7.91 4.80 5.01
C ASP A 168 7.59 5.96 4.06
N MET A 169 6.34 6.07 3.61
CA MET A 169 5.94 7.11 2.65
C MET A 169 6.06 8.51 3.23
N SER A 170 5.91 8.68 4.53
CA SER A 170 6.11 9.97 5.18
C SER A 170 7.58 10.42 5.11
N ARG A 171 8.51 9.48 5.33
CA ARG A 171 9.94 9.73 5.17
C ARG A 171 10.31 9.93 3.69
N ALA A 172 9.78 9.09 2.80
CA ALA A 172 10.03 9.21 1.36
C ALA A 172 9.62 10.58 0.82
N MET A 173 8.42 11.05 1.15
CA MET A 173 7.93 12.36 0.70
C MET A 173 8.54 13.52 1.50
N GLY A 174 8.83 13.32 2.78
CA GLY A 174 9.37 14.36 3.65
C GLY A 174 10.86 14.60 3.53
N HIS A 175 11.61 13.57 3.20
CA HIS A 175 13.09 13.61 3.15
C HIS A 175 13.65 13.19 1.78
N GLY A 176 12.79 12.79 0.84
CA GLY A 176 13.19 12.31 -0.48
C GLY A 176 13.87 10.94 -0.44
N VAL A 177 13.79 10.23 -1.54
CA VAL A 177 14.42 8.91 -1.71
C VAL A 177 15.74 9.09 -2.44
N GLY A 178 16.83 8.67 -1.81
CA GLY A 178 18.16 8.62 -2.40
C GLY A 178 18.66 7.19 -2.54
N ASP A 179 19.92 7.05 -2.86
CA ASP A 179 20.61 5.76 -2.95
C ASP A 179 20.96 5.27 -1.53
N GLY A 180 20.06 4.48 -0.94
CA GLY A 180 20.19 3.91 0.40
C GLY A 180 20.12 4.92 1.57
N LYS A 181 19.62 6.15 1.34
CA LYS A 181 19.53 7.20 2.36
C LYS A 181 18.51 8.28 1.97
N ASP A 182 18.19 9.14 2.94
CA ASP A 182 17.42 10.36 2.71
C ASP A 182 18.17 11.33 1.79
N ARG A 183 17.41 12.01 0.92
CA ARG A 183 17.96 12.89 -0.11
C ARG A 183 17.95 14.37 0.27
N TYR A 184 16.86 14.83 0.91
CA TYR A 184 16.65 16.25 1.14
C TYR A 184 17.47 16.79 2.34
N SER A 185 18.16 17.90 2.13
CA SER A 185 18.57 18.81 3.19
C SER A 185 17.34 19.57 3.74
N THR A 186 17.52 20.31 4.82
CA THR A 186 16.48 21.19 5.36
C THR A 186 16.04 22.25 4.35
N SER A 187 16.99 22.81 3.56
CA SER A 187 16.69 23.76 2.49
C SER A 187 15.89 23.13 1.36
N ASP A 188 16.23 21.89 0.94
CA ASP A 188 15.50 21.17 -0.11
C ASP A 188 14.07 20.89 0.33
N ARG A 189 13.89 20.39 1.56
CA ARG A 189 12.55 20.18 2.13
C ARG A 189 11.74 21.48 2.14
N ARG A 190 12.36 22.61 2.46
CA ARG A 190 11.71 23.91 2.43
C ARG A 190 11.30 24.34 1.03
N ALA A 191 12.16 24.12 0.05
CA ALA A 191 11.86 24.38 -1.36
C ALA A 191 10.69 23.55 -1.87
N VAL A 192 10.66 22.24 -1.52
CA VAL A 192 9.53 21.33 -1.82
C VAL A 192 8.22 21.85 -1.21
N LEU A 193 8.22 22.26 0.05
CA LEU A 193 7.05 22.85 0.70
C LEU A 193 6.56 24.11 0.00
N GLN A 194 7.47 24.99 -0.41
CA GLN A 194 7.10 26.20 -1.17
C GLN A 194 6.46 25.86 -2.50
N TYR A 195 7.03 24.91 -3.24
CA TYR A 195 6.49 24.41 -4.51
C TYR A 195 5.05 23.86 -4.34
N LEU A 196 4.84 22.99 -3.36
CA LEU A 196 3.55 22.39 -3.08
C LEU A 196 2.50 23.42 -2.60
N ASN A 197 2.90 24.39 -1.79
CA ASN A 197 2.02 25.45 -1.33
C ASN A 197 1.65 26.43 -2.48
N ALA A 198 2.56 26.68 -3.43
CA ALA A 198 2.22 27.43 -4.65
C ALA A 198 1.18 26.65 -5.50
N GLN A 199 1.25 25.32 -5.56
CA GLN A 199 0.25 24.51 -6.23
C GLN A 199 -1.11 24.61 -5.53
N ARG A 200 -1.16 24.67 -4.19
CA ARG A 200 -2.43 24.87 -3.45
C ARG A 200 -3.15 26.16 -3.86
N TRP A 201 -2.40 27.25 -4.09
CA TRP A 201 -3.02 28.50 -4.59
C TRP A 201 -3.66 28.30 -5.96
N LYS A 202 -2.96 27.64 -6.88
CA LYS A 202 -3.49 27.33 -8.21
C LYS A 202 -4.75 26.46 -8.15
N ASP A 203 -4.73 25.42 -7.30
CA ASP A 203 -5.89 24.53 -7.10
C ASP A 203 -7.10 25.32 -6.55
N ALA A 204 -6.87 26.20 -5.57
CA ALA A 204 -7.93 27.03 -4.99
C ALA A 204 -8.50 28.06 -5.98
N GLU A 205 -7.64 28.70 -6.77
CA GLU A 205 -8.04 29.66 -7.81
C GLU A 205 -8.85 29.00 -8.93
N ASN A 206 -8.47 27.78 -9.32
CA ASN A 206 -9.12 27.03 -10.39
C ASN A 206 -10.34 26.22 -9.92
N GLY A 207 -10.52 26.03 -8.61
CA GLY A 207 -11.56 25.15 -8.06
C GLY A 207 -11.41 23.67 -8.41
N THR A 208 -10.19 23.25 -8.77
CA THR A 208 -9.85 21.86 -9.16
C THR A 208 -8.51 21.45 -8.56
N PHE A 209 -8.29 20.15 -8.48
CA PHE A 209 -7.03 19.59 -7.98
C PHE A 209 -6.16 19.15 -9.17
N ALA A 210 -4.98 19.74 -9.30
CA ALA A 210 -3.98 19.29 -10.27
C ALA A 210 -3.47 17.89 -9.89
N HIS A 211 -3.06 17.12 -10.89
CA HIS A 211 -2.47 15.80 -10.72
C HIS A 211 -0.97 15.81 -11.07
N GLY A 212 -0.20 14.94 -10.45
CA GLY A 212 1.23 14.79 -10.68
C GLY A 212 1.82 13.57 -9.97
N GLY A 213 3.11 13.35 -10.21
CA GLY A 213 3.88 12.37 -9.44
C GLY A 213 4.06 12.80 -7.98
N HIS A 214 4.25 11.86 -7.09
CA HIS A 214 4.56 12.16 -5.69
C HIS A 214 6.07 12.38 -5.44
N ASP A 215 6.91 11.99 -6.40
CA ASP A 215 8.36 12.20 -6.32
C ASP A 215 8.69 13.61 -6.81
N ILE A 216 9.29 14.37 -5.92
CA ILE A 216 9.70 15.74 -6.18
C ILE A 216 11.20 15.81 -6.13
N TYR A 217 11.80 16.47 -7.10
CA TYR A 217 13.26 16.57 -7.24
C TYR A 217 13.70 17.99 -7.01
N VAL A 218 14.78 18.14 -6.25
CA VAL A 218 15.47 19.41 -6.06
C VAL A 218 16.86 19.26 -6.68
N ASP A 219 17.19 20.12 -7.63
CA ASP A 219 18.50 20.13 -8.26
C ASP A 219 19.55 20.86 -7.41
N GLU A 220 20.80 20.86 -7.84
CA GLU A 220 21.92 21.52 -7.16
C GLU A 220 21.75 23.05 -6.99
N ASN A 221 20.89 23.66 -7.80
CA ASN A 221 20.55 25.07 -7.74
C ASN A 221 19.31 25.37 -6.89
N GLY A 222 18.73 24.34 -6.26
CA GLY A 222 17.51 24.45 -5.46
C GLY A 222 16.22 24.55 -6.27
N LYS A 223 16.27 24.30 -7.59
CA LYS A 223 15.09 24.28 -8.45
C LYS A 223 14.31 22.99 -8.21
N VAL A 224 13.02 23.15 -7.93
CA VAL A 224 12.09 22.04 -7.69
C VAL A 224 11.40 21.64 -8.99
N THR A 225 11.36 20.34 -9.24
CA THR A 225 10.61 19.74 -10.35
C THR A 225 9.83 18.53 -9.86
N ALA A 226 8.62 18.34 -10.40
CA ALA A 226 7.80 17.15 -10.19
C ALA A 226 7.37 16.60 -11.54
N ALA A 227 7.30 15.28 -11.66
CA ALA A 227 6.77 14.66 -12.85
C ALA A 227 5.24 14.84 -12.93
N GLU A 228 4.70 14.99 -14.13
CA GLU A 228 3.26 15.06 -14.36
C GLU A 228 2.56 13.73 -14.06
N ARG A 229 3.30 12.63 -14.13
CA ARG A 229 2.81 11.26 -13.91
C ARG A 229 3.79 10.48 -13.02
N ILE A 230 3.30 9.44 -12.38
CA ILE A 230 4.13 8.50 -11.59
C ILE A 230 5.16 7.82 -12.48
N LEU A 231 4.74 7.29 -13.63
CA LEU A 231 5.60 6.65 -14.61
C LEU A 231 5.35 7.25 -15.99
N PRO A 232 6.39 7.45 -16.81
CA PRO A 232 6.23 7.92 -18.18
C PRO A 232 5.44 6.92 -19.02
N GLU A 233 4.89 7.36 -20.15
CA GLU A 233 4.18 6.47 -21.10
C GLU A 233 5.15 5.58 -21.87
N THR A 234 6.36 6.07 -22.10
CA THR A 234 7.47 5.35 -22.74
C THR A 234 8.74 5.53 -21.92
N LEU A 235 9.57 4.49 -21.86
CA LEU A 235 10.86 4.59 -21.21
C LEU A 235 11.78 5.55 -21.99
N PRO A 236 12.50 6.44 -21.30
CA PRO A 236 13.57 7.21 -21.94
C PRO A 236 14.74 6.30 -22.35
N ASP A 237 15.60 6.80 -23.24
CA ASP A 237 16.87 6.15 -23.53
C ASP A 237 17.72 6.12 -22.24
N ASN A 238 18.32 4.98 -21.91
CA ASN A 238 19.11 4.77 -20.69
C ASN A 238 18.35 5.11 -19.38
N PRO A 239 17.22 4.46 -19.09
CA PRO A 239 16.44 4.75 -17.90
C PRO A 239 17.21 4.37 -16.63
N ASN A 240 16.93 5.10 -15.55
CA ASN A 240 17.36 4.67 -14.21
C ASN A 240 16.83 3.24 -13.93
N PRO A 241 17.64 2.33 -13.37
CA PRO A 241 17.22 0.95 -13.10
C PRO A 241 15.92 0.83 -12.31
N VAL A 242 15.73 1.67 -11.29
CA VAL A 242 14.50 1.66 -10.47
C VAL A 242 13.28 2.08 -11.31
N LEU A 243 13.42 3.12 -12.13
CA LEU A 243 12.36 3.54 -13.06
C LEU A 243 11.99 2.38 -14.01
N LYS A 244 13.00 1.69 -14.53
CA LYS A 244 12.79 0.54 -15.43
C LYS A 244 12.05 -0.60 -14.73
N GLU A 245 12.43 -0.96 -13.51
CA GLU A 245 11.76 -2.00 -12.72
C GLU A 245 10.26 -1.71 -12.55
N PHE A 246 9.92 -0.49 -12.14
CA PHE A 246 8.53 -0.06 -11.98
C PHE A 246 7.77 0.01 -13.32
N PHE A 247 8.43 0.49 -14.39
CA PHE A 247 7.83 0.55 -15.71
C PHE A 247 7.50 -0.86 -16.23
N ASP A 248 8.45 -1.80 -16.14
CA ASP A 248 8.28 -3.18 -16.59
C ASP A 248 7.14 -3.90 -15.84
N TYR A 249 6.82 -3.47 -14.63
CA TYR A 249 5.68 -3.99 -13.90
C TYR A 249 4.39 -3.24 -14.26
N TYR A 250 4.31 -1.95 -13.99
CA TYR A 250 3.05 -1.21 -14.04
C TYR A 250 2.58 -0.80 -15.44
N ARG A 251 3.49 -0.61 -16.37
CA ARG A 251 3.18 -0.17 -17.75
C ARG A 251 3.10 -1.31 -18.74
N MET A 252 3.65 -2.47 -18.41
CA MET A 252 3.68 -3.65 -19.28
C MET A 252 2.65 -4.69 -18.80
N PRO A 253 2.25 -5.67 -19.65
CA PRO A 253 1.23 -6.68 -19.30
C PRO A 253 1.50 -7.46 -18.02
N ARG A 254 2.73 -7.45 -17.52
CA ARG A 254 3.14 -8.13 -16.30
C ARG A 254 2.30 -7.75 -15.08
N GLY A 255 2.02 -6.47 -14.90
CA GLY A 255 1.30 -5.98 -13.74
C GLY A 255 0.44 -4.74 -14.02
N PHE A 256 0.25 -4.37 -15.30
CA PHE A 256 -0.63 -3.27 -15.68
C PHE A 256 -2.07 -3.53 -15.23
N HIS A 257 -2.70 -2.51 -14.63
CA HIS A 257 -4.11 -2.54 -14.33
C HIS A 257 -4.76 -1.16 -14.55
N ALA A 258 -5.88 -1.12 -15.26
CA ALA A 258 -6.51 0.13 -15.67
C ALA A 258 -6.94 1.05 -14.52
N ARG A 259 -7.24 0.49 -13.34
CA ARG A 259 -7.61 1.25 -12.13
C ARG A 259 -6.43 1.65 -11.25
N SER A 260 -5.21 1.18 -11.56
CA SER A 260 -4.02 1.49 -10.77
C SER A 260 -3.47 2.88 -11.10
N VAL A 261 -3.26 3.70 -10.09
CA VAL A 261 -2.63 5.03 -10.23
C VAL A 261 -1.24 4.91 -10.84
N ASN A 262 -0.45 3.92 -10.41
CA ASN A 262 0.90 3.70 -10.92
C ASN A 262 0.93 3.19 -12.36
N SER A 263 -0.15 2.56 -12.81
CA SER A 263 -0.25 2.05 -14.18
C SER A 263 -0.69 3.14 -15.17
N THR A 264 -1.55 4.06 -14.76
CA THR A 264 -2.27 4.92 -15.71
C THR A 264 -2.29 6.39 -15.36
N GLY A 265 -1.94 6.77 -14.13
CA GLY A 265 -2.29 8.09 -13.63
C GLY A 265 -1.24 8.80 -12.81
N ALA A 266 -1.77 9.69 -12.02
CA ALA A 266 -1.04 10.53 -11.10
C ALA A 266 -1.88 10.73 -9.83
N TRP A 267 -1.22 11.07 -8.74
CA TRP A 267 -1.86 11.54 -7.51
C TRP A 267 -2.30 12.99 -7.65
N THR A 268 -3.19 13.48 -6.79
CA THR A 268 -3.31 14.92 -6.62
C THR A 268 -1.92 15.49 -6.28
N ALA A 269 -1.53 16.55 -6.97
CA ALA A 269 -0.15 17.06 -6.92
C ALA A 269 0.29 17.50 -5.51
N THR A 270 -0.67 17.80 -4.63
CA THR A 270 -0.44 18.21 -3.24
C THR A 270 -0.46 17.04 -2.24
N THR A 271 -0.67 15.80 -2.70
CA THR A 271 -0.63 14.59 -1.84
C THR A 271 0.61 14.54 -0.91
N PRO A 272 1.85 14.90 -1.33
CA PRO A 272 2.99 14.85 -0.44
C PRO A 272 2.87 15.69 0.83
N LEU A 273 2.10 16.79 0.82
CA LEU A 273 1.98 17.68 1.99
C LEU A 273 1.49 16.97 3.25
N SER A 274 0.53 16.06 3.11
CA SER A 274 0.00 15.33 4.28
C SER A 274 1.03 14.37 4.87
N PHE A 275 1.83 13.73 4.03
CA PHE A 275 2.86 12.81 4.48
C PHE A 275 4.08 13.52 5.08
N MET A 276 4.46 14.67 4.54
CA MET A 276 5.66 15.39 4.97
C MET A 276 5.66 15.77 6.47
N ASN A 277 4.50 15.94 7.08
CA ASN A 277 4.35 16.39 8.46
C ASN A 277 3.68 15.35 9.38
N MET A 278 3.41 14.13 8.89
CA MET A 278 2.77 13.06 9.65
C MET A 278 3.63 11.79 9.59
N PRO A 279 4.73 11.72 10.37
CA PRO A 279 5.65 10.60 10.32
C PRO A 279 4.98 9.31 10.83
N LEU A 280 4.86 8.32 9.94
CA LEU A 280 4.15 7.07 10.17
C LEU A 280 4.77 6.20 11.27
N LEU A 281 6.08 6.23 11.42
CA LEU A 281 6.80 5.35 12.33
C LEU A 281 7.13 5.99 13.69
N SER A 282 6.52 7.13 14.03
CA SER A 282 6.77 7.82 15.31
C SER A 282 6.54 6.94 16.53
N TYR A 283 5.59 6.02 16.46
CA TYR A 283 5.23 5.10 17.53
C TYR A 283 5.65 3.65 17.25
N ALA A 284 6.55 3.42 16.29
CA ALA A 284 7.04 2.08 15.98
C ALA A 284 7.65 1.37 17.20
N GLY A 285 8.27 2.12 18.12
CA GLY A 285 8.81 1.59 19.38
C GLY A 285 7.75 1.02 20.33
N GLU A 286 6.48 1.34 20.12
CA GLU A 286 5.35 0.83 20.93
C GLU A 286 4.72 -0.43 20.32
N ILE A 287 5.13 -0.86 19.14
CA ILE A 287 4.68 -2.12 18.54
C ILE A 287 5.27 -3.27 19.35
N THR A 288 4.44 -4.01 20.06
CA THR A 288 4.84 -5.15 20.90
C THR A 288 4.46 -6.51 20.31
N ILE A 289 3.61 -6.52 19.28
CA ILE A 289 3.15 -7.73 18.61
C ILE A 289 4.23 -8.31 17.70
N PRO A 290 4.18 -9.62 17.38
CA PRO A 290 5.07 -10.24 16.40
C PRO A 290 5.11 -9.47 15.09
N THR A 291 6.33 -9.21 14.60
CA THR A 291 6.57 -8.36 13.43
C THR A 291 7.55 -9.02 12.47
N LEU A 292 7.14 -9.21 11.21
CA LEU A 292 7.99 -9.71 10.12
C LEU A 292 8.23 -8.60 9.10
N ILE A 293 9.47 -8.28 8.83
CA ILE A 293 9.87 -7.32 7.80
C ILE A 293 10.66 -8.05 6.72
N VAL A 294 10.12 -8.08 5.50
CA VAL A 294 10.75 -8.74 4.34
C VAL A 294 11.18 -7.68 3.34
N THR A 295 12.39 -7.78 2.82
CA THR A 295 12.90 -6.89 1.77
C THR A 295 13.84 -7.63 0.82
N GLY A 296 14.08 -7.08 -0.37
CA GLY A 296 15.04 -7.61 -1.31
C GLY A 296 16.46 -7.11 -1.03
N GLU A 297 17.44 -7.97 -1.25
CA GLU A 297 18.87 -7.61 -1.10
C GLU A 297 19.26 -6.42 -1.99
N LYS A 298 18.71 -6.38 -3.23
CA LYS A 298 18.94 -5.34 -4.23
C LYS A 298 17.84 -4.29 -4.28
N ALA A 299 16.86 -4.33 -3.37
CA ALA A 299 15.80 -3.36 -3.36
C ALA A 299 16.37 -1.97 -2.98
N HIS A 300 16.11 -0.96 -3.80
CA HIS A 300 16.51 0.42 -3.51
C HIS A 300 15.84 0.97 -2.23
N SER A 301 14.70 0.37 -1.83
CA SER A 301 13.96 0.68 -0.60
C SER A 301 14.45 -0.08 0.63
N ARG A 302 15.50 -0.91 0.53
CA ARG A 302 15.97 -1.79 1.60
C ARG A 302 16.24 -1.05 2.92
N TYR A 303 16.79 0.15 2.86
CA TYR A 303 17.11 0.93 4.04
C TYR A 303 15.88 1.32 4.88
N PHE A 304 14.69 1.48 4.27
CA PHE A 304 13.45 1.69 5.01
C PHE A 304 13.10 0.48 5.88
N ALA A 305 13.26 -0.74 5.33
CA ALA A 305 13.00 -1.97 6.06
C ALA A 305 14.00 -2.18 7.22
N GLU A 306 15.29 -1.92 6.98
CA GLU A 306 16.33 -2.04 8.00
C GLU A 306 16.14 -1.04 9.15
N ASP A 307 15.76 0.20 8.83
CA ASP A 307 15.53 1.23 9.85
C ASP A 307 14.20 1.00 10.60
N ALA A 308 13.14 0.56 9.91
CA ALA A 308 11.90 0.15 10.56
C ALA A 308 12.13 -1.02 11.52
N PHE A 309 12.92 -2.03 11.11
CA PHE A 309 13.28 -3.14 11.97
C PHE A 309 14.00 -2.68 13.26
N LYS A 310 14.89 -1.69 13.17
CA LYS A 310 15.53 -1.11 14.35
C LYS A 310 14.52 -0.39 15.25
N ALA A 311 13.59 0.35 14.64
CA ALA A 311 12.61 1.19 15.35
C ALA A 311 11.51 0.40 16.04
N VAL A 312 11.06 -0.73 15.48
CA VAL A 312 9.99 -1.55 16.04
C VAL A 312 10.37 -2.11 17.41
N GLY A 313 9.49 -1.89 18.40
CA GLY A 313 9.72 -2.27 19.81
C GLY A 313 9.48 -3.75 20.13
N SER A 314 8.88 -4.52 19.22
CA SER A 314 8.62 -5.95 19.43
C SER A 314 9.87 -6.74 19.73
N LYS A 315 9.80 -7.62 20.73
CA LYS A 315 10.83 -8.60 21.02
C LYS A 315 10.76 -9.82 20.09
N GLN A 316 9.62 -10.01 19.43
CA GLN A 316 9.38 -11.07 18.44
C GLN A 316 9.37 -10.42 17.05
N LYS A 317 10.51 -9.95 16.59
CA LYS A 317 10.67 -9.35 15.27
C LYS A 317 11.74 -10.04 14.45
N GLU A 318 11.49 -10.15 13.16
CA GLU A 318 12.38 -10.77 12.18
C GLU A 318 12.54 -9.86 10.97
N LEU A 319 13.78 -9.76 10.47
CA LEU A 319 14.12 -9.12 9.21
C LEU A 319 14.61 -10.19 8.23
N VAL A 320 13.92 -10.35 7.13
CA VAL A 320 14.27 -11.27 6.04
C VAL A 320 14.74 -10.46 4.84
N ILE A 321 15.98 -10.68 4.44
CA ILE A 321 16.57 -10.09 3.23
C ILE A 321 16.64 -11.17 2.16
N VAL A 322 15.81 -11.06 1.13
CA VAL A 322 15.71 -12.04 0.04
C VAL A 322 16.89 -11.91 -0.90
N PRO A 323 17.76 -12.92 -1.04
CA PRO A 323 18.96 -12.83 -1.87
C PRO A 323 18.65 -12.51 -3.31
N GLY A 324 19.38 -11.59 -3.90
CA GLY A 324 19.29 -11.19 -5.30
C GLY A 324 17.96 -10.57 -5.73
N ALA A 325 17.00 -10.36 -4.84
CA ALA A 325 15.72 -9.75 -5.16
C ALA A 325 15.83 -8.22 -5.21
N ASN A 326 15.28 -7.60 -6.25
CA ASN A 326 14.99 -6.18 -6.28
C ASN A 326 13.63 -5.88 -5.65
N HIS A 327 13.20 -4.62 -5.70
CA HIS A 327 11.93 -4.21 -5.10
C HIS A 327 10.72 -4.89 -5.75
N VAL A 328 10.66 -4.90 -7.08
CA VAL A 328 9.51 -5.38 -7.86
C VAL A 328 9.47 -6.91 -7.97
N ASP A 329 10.60 -7.60 -7.76
CA ASP A 329 10.65 -9.07 -7.67
C ASP A 329 9.74 -9.64 -6.55
N LEU A 330 9.37 -8.81 -5.56
CA LEU A 330 8.46 -9.19 -4.49
C LEU A 330 7.00 -8.73 -4.73
N TYR A 331 6.65 -8.32 -5.97
CA TYR A 331 5.28 -7.90 -6.29
C TYR A 331 4.42 -9.03 -6.88
N ASP A 332 4.94 -9.84 -7.80
CA ASP A 332 4.16 -10.79 -8.59
C ASP A 332 4.72 -12.23 -8.60
N ASN A 333 5.79 -12.45 -7.89
CA ASN A 333 6.49 -13.75 -7.87
C ASN A 333 6.93 -14.29 -9.24
N ALA A 334 6.98 -13.46 -10.30
CA ALA A 334 7.45 -13.90 -11.61
C ALA A 334 8.87 -14.45 -11.56
N ALA A 335 9.71 -13.89 -10.70
CA ALA A 335 11.06 -14.35 -10.44
C ALA A 335 11.15 -15.49 -9.38
N GLY A 336 10.03 -15.95 -8.83
CA GLY A 336 9.98 -16.98 -7.78
C GLY A 336 10.64 -16.56 -6.46
N LYS A 337 10.69 -15.25 -6.16
CA LYS A 337 11.45 -14.71 -5.03
C LYS A 337 10.61 -14.29 -3.83
N ILE A 338 9.29 -14.21 -3.94
CA ILE A 338 8.44 -13.91 -2.78
C ILE A 338 8.54 -15.08 -1.79
N PRO A 339 8.99 -14.85 -0.54
CA PRO A 339 9.16 -15.92 0.43
C PRO A 339 7.82 -16.26 1.10
N PHE A 340 6.83 -16.73 0.31
CA PHE A 340 5.50 -17.06 0.82
C PHE A 340 5.51 -18.05 1.98
N GLY A 341 6.42 -19.02 1.97
CA GLY A 341 6.57 -19.97 3.07
C GLY A 341 6.95 -19.30 4.40
N GLN A 342 7.72 -18.21 4.37
CA GLN A 342 8.07 -17.46 5.58
C GLN A 342 6.89 -16.62 6.08
N PHE A 343 6.12 -15.98 5.19
CA PHE A 343 4.88 -15.29 5.58
C PHE A 343 3.86 -16.27 6.18
N GLU A 344 3.67 -17.42 5.53
CA GLU A 344 2.79 -18.49 6.02
C GLU A 344 3.20 -18.96 7.42
N GLN A 345 4.47 -19.32 7.58
CA GLN A 345 5.00 -19.81 8.87
C GLN A 345 4.88 -18.75 9.96
N PHE A 346 5.17 -17.48 9.64
CA PHE A 346 5.04 -16.38 10.56
C PHE A 346 3.61 -16.21 11.07
N PHE A 347 2.63 -16.16 10.18
CA PHE A 347 1.23 -15.99 10.59
C PHE A 347 0.66 -17.23 11.25
N LYS A 348 1.01 -18.45 10.81
CA LYS A 348 0.62 -19.69 11.49
C LYS A 348 1.14 -19.79 12.93
N THR A 349 2.34 -19.29 13.15
CA THR A 349 2.95 -19.29 14.49
C THR A 349 2.31 -18.28 15.42
N ASN A 350 1.97 -17.12 14.93
CA ASN A 350 1.59 -15.95 15.73
C ASN A 350 0.08 -15.65 15.77
N LEU A 351 -0.72 -16.28 14.92
CA LEU A 351 -2.19 -16.20 14.92
C LEU A 351 -2.83 -17.52 15.38
N LYS A 352 -2.41 -18.01 16.57
CA LYS A 352 -2.93 -19.25 17.19
C LYS A 352 -4.16 -19.01 18.05
#